data_d8e5b091a5c3f70d5a50f3c8f61a3ddb
#
_entry.id   d8e5b091a5c3f70d5a50f3c8f61a3ddb
#
_cell.length_a   1.000
_cell.length_b   1.000
_cell.length_c   1.000
_cell.angle_alpha   90.00
_cell.angle_beta   90.00
_cell.angle_gamma   90.00
#
_symmetry.space_group_name_H-M   'P 1'
#
loop_
_entity.id
_entity.type
_entity.pdbx_description
1 polymer ?
#
loop_
_entity_poly.entity_id
_entity_poly.type
_entity_poly.pdbx_seq_one_letter_code
_entity_poly.pdbx_strand_id
1 'polypeptide(L)'
;MKQLRFIVVALALLCSASSFAQGDSDFDRPAPRAGYKGMLDFTYALGVGHHSINRFGASTVHGYQINRYIFTGVGVGVNYYYDSQSLVLPIFADARFSVPFEQNAAFFLDCRIGYSILDEEGVYMSPSIGLRFGRNTAMSLSVGYEFQFRDAIYCGHFSDGTYKYEKANAGAITFRLGLDF
;
A
#
# COMPACT_ATOMS: atom_id res chain seq x y z
N MET A 1 -14.99 -20.03 -6.39
CA MET A 1 -14.10 -20.33 -7.53
C MET A 1 -13.66 -19.07 -8.33
N LYS A 2 -14.46 -18.02 -8.43
CA LYS A 2 -14.04 -16.75 -9.10
C LYS A 2 -12.93 -16.02 -8.31
N GLN A 3 -13.02 -15.98 -7.00
CA GLN A 3 -12.04 -15.38 -6.09
C GLN A 3 -10.63 -15.99 -6.23
N LEU A 4 -10.54 -17.31 -6.37
CA LEU A 4 -9.26 -18.02 -6.51
C LEU A 4 -8.52 -17.63 -7.81
N ARG A 5 -9.23 -17.36 -8.90
CA ARG A 5 -8.65 -16.93 -10.18
C ARG A 5 -8.02 -15.54 -10.09
N PHE A 6 -8.66 -14.62 -9.34
CA PHE A 6 -8.11 -13.28 -9.12
C PHE A 6 -6.86 -13.30 -8.23
N ILE A 7 -6.83 -14.14 -7.19
CA ILE A 7 -5.65 -14.32 -6.34
C ILE A 7 -4.47 -14.86 -7.16
N VAL A 8 -4.71 -15.82 -8.03
CA VAL A 8 -3.66 -16.39 -8.90
C VAL A 8 -3.14 -15.36 -9.90
N VAL A 9 -4.01 -14.52 -10.48
CA VAL A 9 -3.62 -13.44 -11.41
C VAL A 9 -2.84 -12.34 -10.66
N ALA A 10 -3.28 -11.95 -9.47
CA ALA A 10 -2.55 -10.98 -8.65
C ALA A 10 -1.17 -11.51 -8.22
N LEU A 11 -1.09 -12.80 -7.84
CA LEU A 11 0.18 -13.45 -7.50
C LEU A 11 1.11 -13.58 -8.71
N ALA A 12 0.59 -13.85 -9.90
CA ALA A 12 1.36 -13.91 -11.14
C ALA A 12 1.90 -12.54 -11.55
N LEU A 13 1.15 -11.46 -11.35
CA LEU A 13 1.60 -10.08 -11.55
C LEU A 13 2.69 -9.68 -10.55
N LEU A 14 2.61 -10.15 -9.30
CA LEU A 14 3.66 -9.96 -8.29
C LEU A 14 4.96 -10.71 -8.65
N CYS A 15 4.86 -11.92 -9.20
CA CYS A 15 6.03 -12.70 -9.62
C CYS A 15 6.72 -12.15 -10.89
N SER A 16 5.98 -11.50 -11.80
CA SER A 16 6.57 -10.91 -13.01
C SER A 16 7.42 -9.66 -12.72
N ALA A 17 7.19 -8.97 -11.61
CA ALA A 17 7.96 -7.81 -11.21
C ALA A 17 9.41 -8.15 -10.80
N SER A 18 9.66 -9.36 -10.31
CA SER A 18 11.00 -9.79 -9.87
C SER A 18 11.99 -10.05 -11.01
N SER A 19 11.49 -10.23 -12.25
CA SER A 19 12.35 -10.54 -13.41
C SER A 19 13.09 -9.34 -13.97
N PHE A 20 12.74 -8.12 -13.60
CA PHE A 20 13.39 -6.89 -14.06
C PHE A 20 14.48 -6.35 -13.12
N ALA A 21 14.71 -6.99 -11.99
CA ALA A 21 15.68 -6.55 -10.97
C ALA A 21 17.13 -7.00 -11.25
N GLN A 22 17.43 -7.58 -12.40
CA GLN A 22 18.80 -7.90 -12.84
C GLN A 22 19.43 -6.73 -13.58
N GLY A 23 19.81 -5.71 -12.84
CA GLY A 23 20.59 -4.57 -13.32
C GLY A 23 21.87 -4.43 -12.52
N ASP A 24 22.97 -4.72 -13.20
CA ASP A 24 24.37 -4.37 -12.96
C ASP A 24 24.82 -4.04 -11.54
N SER A 25 25.67 -4.92 -11.02
CA SER A 25 26.48 -4.75 -9.82
C SER A 25 27.62 -3.75 -10.04
N ASP A 26 27.32 -2.47 -9.95
CA ASP A 26 28.35 -1.44 -9.93
C ASP A 26 28.60 -0.99 -8.48
N PHE A 27 29.68 -1.49 -7.91
CA PHE A 27 30.07 -1.37 -6.50
C PHE A 27 30.47 0.06 -6.07
N ASP A 28 30.53 1.02 -7.01
CA ASP A 28 31.13 2.35 -6.80
C ASP A 28 30.21 3.55 -7.05
N ARG A 29 28.88 3.36 -7.11
CA ARG A 29 27.98 4.51 -7.36
C ARG A 29 27.51 5.18 -6.08
N PRO A 30 27.64 6.53 -5.97
CA PRO A 30 27.02 7.28 -4.88
C PRO A 30 25.49 7.13 -4.94
N ALA A 31 24.83 7.24 -3.78
CA ALA A 31 23.40 7.08 -3.50
C ALA A 31 22.41 7.29 -4.67
N PRO A 32 21.25 6.61 -4.67
CA PRO A 32 20.45 6.34 -5.86
C PRO A 32 20.22 7.59 -6.71
N ARG A 33 20.79 7.57 -7.90
CA ARG A 33 20.51 8.52 -8.97
C ARG A 33 19.09 8.24 -9.48
N ALA A 34 18.53 9.24 -10.19
CA ALA A 34 17.25 9.11 -10.85
C ALA A 34 17.15 7.79 -11.63
N GLY A 35 16.05 7.06 -11.49
CA GLY A 35 15.86 5.77 -12.16
C GLY A 35 14.58 5.06 -11.74
N TYR A 36 14.31 3.97 -12.42
CA TYR A 36 13.22 3.07 -12.05
C TYR A 36 13.45 2.44 -10.68
N LYS A 37 12.37 2.30 -9.90
CA LYS A 37 12.39 1.66 -8.60
C LYS A 37 11.08 0.92 -8.40
N GLY A 38 11.18 -0.31 -7.92
CA GLY A 38 10.07 -1.13 -7.47
C GLY A 38 10.07 -1.29 -5.95
N MET A 39 8.89 -1.46 -5.38
CA MET A 39 8.71 -1.77 -3.96
C MET A 39 7.65 -2.86 -3.81
N LEU A 40 7.89 -3.75 -2.86
CA LEU A 40 6.95 -4.77 -2.42
C LEU A 40 6.71 -4.58 -0.93
N ASP A 41 5.47 -4.35 -0.53
CA ASP A 41 5.12 -4.07 0.85
C ASP A 41 4.14 -5.11 1.40
N PHE A 42 4.38 -5.54 2.62
CA PHE A 42 3.44 -6.28 3.45
C PHE A 42 2.89 -5.34 4.52
N THR A 43 1.58 -5.27 4.62
CA THR A 43 0.88 -4.35 5.51
C THR A 43 0.04 -5.13 6.52
N TYR A 44 0.16 -4.74 7.78
CA TYR A 44 -0.79 -5.11 8.82
C TYR A 44 -1.48 -3.85 9.32
N ALA A 45 -2.80 -3.83 9.34
CA ALA A 45 -3.58 -2.67 9.74
C ALA A 45 -4.50 -3.02 10.92
N LEU A 46 -4.36 -2.23 11.97
CA LEU A 46 -5.22 -2.25 13.14
C LEU A 46 -6.34 -1.24 12.95
N GLY A 47 -7.56 -1.71 12.81
CA GLY A 47 -8.72 -0.82 12.71
C GLY A 47 -8.91 0.03 13.96
N VAL A 48 -9.27 1.30 13.78
CA VAL A 48 -9.51 2.26 14.87
C VAL A 48 -10.88 2.89 14.65
N GLY A 49 -11.70 2.92 15.71
CA GLY A 49 -13.04 3.52 15.70
C GLY A 49 -14.18 2.50 15.76
N HIS A 50 -15.42 2.98 15.54
CA HIS A 50 -16.65 2.19 15.70
C HIS A 50 -16.80 1.05 14.67
N HIS A 51 -16.12 1.15 13.53
CA HIS A 51 -16.07 0.15 12.47
C HIS A 51 -14.64 -0.35 12.24
N SER A 52 -13.96 -0.67 13.36
CA SER A 52 -12.57 -1.11 13.32
C SER A 52 -12.49 -2.55 12.82
N ILE A 53 -11.85 -2.77 11.68
CA ILE A 53 -11.62 -4.09 11.12
C ILE A 53 -10.12 -4.25 10.88
N ASN A 54 -9.55 -5.29 11.49
CA ASN A 54 -8.16 -5.64 11.28
C ASN A 54 -7.99 -6.25 9.90
N ARG A 55 -6.91 -5.88 9.22
CA ARG A 55 -6.62 -6.39 7.89
C ARG A 55 -5.14 -6.63 7.69
N PHE A 56 -4.89 -7.55 6.81
CA PHE A 56 -3.56 -7.87 6.32
C PHE A 56 -3.54 -7.67 4.82
N GLY A 57 -2.45 -7.14 4.29
CA GLY A 57 -2.34 -6.85 2.88
C GLY A 57 -0.93 -7.00 2.33
N ALA A 58 -0.87 -7.08 1.02
CA ALA A 58 0.36 -6.98 0.26
C ALA A 58 0.14 -6.02 -0.91
N SER A 59 1.15 -5.23 -1.24
CA SER A 59 1.09 -4.29 -2.36
C SER A 59 2.42 -4.20 -3.08
N THR A 60 2.35 -3.90 -4.37
CA THR A 60 3.52 -3.58 -5.17
C THR A 60 3.38 -2.17 -5.71
N VAL A 61 4.49 -1.45 -5.73
CA VAL A 61 4.58 -0.08 -6.25
C VAL A 61 5.69 -0.04 -7.29
N HIS A 62 5.41 0.53 -8.42
CA HIS A 62 6.35 0.72 -9.51
C HIS A 62 6.41 2.20 -9.88
N GLY A 63 7.61 2.75 -9.97
CA GLY A 63 7.73 4.17 -10.18
C GLY A 63 9.14 4.62 -10.54
N TYR A 64 9.36 5.90 -10.38
CA TYR A 64 10.58 6.54 -10.74
C TYR A 64 11.13 7.37 -9.57
N GLN A 65 12.39 7.14 -9.23
CA GLN A 65 13.16 7.97 -8.31
C GLN A 65 13.62 9.22 -9.07
N ILE A 66 13.02 10.37 -8.79
CA ILE A 66 13.30 11.64 -9.47
C ILE A 66 14.68 12.15 -9.07
N ASN A 67 14.97 12.09 -7.78
CA ASN A 67 16.24 12.44 -7.20
C ASN A 67 16.45 11.66 -5.88
N ARG A 68 17.55 11.90 -5.18
CA ARG A 68 17.86 11.21 -3.91
C ARG A 68 16.79 11.37 -2.81
N TYR A 69 15.88 12.31 -2.97
CA TYR A 69 14.87 12.64 -1.95
C TYR A 69 13.46 12.23 -2.37
N ILE A 70 13.12 12.31 -3.66
CA ILE A 70 11.75 12.20 -4.16
C ILE A 70 11.60 10.98 -5.05
N PHE A 71 10.64 10.15 -4.69
CA PHE A 71 10.13 9.04 -5.50
C PHE A 71 8.65 9.27 -5.77
N THR A 72 8.18 8.87 -6.95
CA THR A 72 6.77 8.83 -7.30
C THR A 72 6.47 7.57 -8.13
N GLY A 73 5.30 7.00 -7.89
CA GLY A 73 4.92 5.76 -8.56
C GLY A 73 3.43 5.48 -8.53
N VAL A 74 3.07 4.35 -9.07
CA VAL A 74 1.73 3.78 -9.00
C VAL A 74 1.81 2.39 -8.41
N GLY A 75 0.81 2.02 -7.63
CA GLY A 75 0.78 0.73 -6.96
C GLY A 75 -0.59 0.08 -7.02
N VAL A 76 -0.56 -1.22 -6.82
CA VAL A 76 -1.75 -2.06 -6.62
C VAL A 76 -1.53 -2.95 -5.42
N GLY A 77 -2.57 -3.15 -4.64
CA GLY A 77 -2.51 -3.99 -3.46
C GLY A 77 -3.66 -4.98 -3.38
N VAL A 78 -3.55 -5.87 -2.43
CA VAL A 78 -4.60 -6.81 -2.02
C VAL A 78 -4.69 -6.73 -0.51
N ASN A 79 -5.84 -6.39 0.02
CA ASN A 79 -6.13 -6.35 1.45
C ASN A 79 -7.20 -7.38 1.79
N TYR A 80 -6.94 -8.20 2.79
CA TYR A 80 -7.90 -9.17 3.32
C TYR A 80 -8.37 -8.74 4.71
N TYR A 81 -9.67 -8.64 4.88
CA TYR A 81 -10.35 -8.27 6.12
C TYR A 81 -10.81 -9.52 6.83
N TYR A 82 -10.31 -9.76 8.05
CA TYR A 82 -10.59 -10.98 8.80
C TYR A 82 -12.07 -11.10 9.21
N ASP A 83 -12.65 -10.00 9.67
CA ASP A 83 -13.98 -10.02 10.28
C ASP A 83 -15.10 -10.10 9.24
N SER A 84 -14.93 -9.45 8.09
CA SER A 84 -15.92 -9.46 7.00
C SER A 84 -15.64 -10.49 5.92
N GLN A 85 -14.50 -11.18 5.98
CA GLN A 85 -14.02 -12.11 4.95
C GLN A 85 -14.02 -11.47 3.54
N SER A 86 -13.82 -10.15 3.48
CA SER A 86 -13.83 -9.35 2.26
C SER A 86 -12.43 -9.18 1.69
N LEU A 87 -12.35 -9.15 0.37
CA LEU A 87 -11.13 -8.88 -0.38
C LEU A 87 -11.24 -7.53 -1.06
N VAL A 88 -10.28 -6.65 -0.81
CA VAL A 88 -10.25 -5.28 -1.36
C VAL A 88 -8.97 -5.08 -2.14
N LEU A 89 -9.11 -4.49 -3.32
CA LEU A 89 -7.99 -4.15 -4.20
C LEU A 89 -7.83 -2.63 -4.29
N PRO A 90 -6.91 -2.02 -3.54
CA PRO A 90 -6.55 -0.61 -3.74
C PRO A 90 -5.64 -0.45 -4.96
N ILE A 91 -5.97 0.54 -5.80
CA ILE A 91 -5.10 1.07 -6.85
C ILE A 91 -4.76 2.50 -6.45
N PHE A 92 -3.49 2.85 -6.37
CA PHE A 92 -3.06 4.12 -5.80
C PHE A 92 -1.83 4.70 -6.48
N ALA A 93 -1.73 6.03 -6.42
CA ALA A 93 -0.49 6.76 -6.63
C ALA A 93 0.29 6.84 -5.32
N ASP A 94 1.59 6.76 -5.40
CA ASP A 94 2.53 6.81 -4.29
C ASP A 94 3.51 7.96 -4.47
N ALA A 95 3.70 8.75 -3.42
CA ALA A 95 4.69 9.80 -3.35
C ALA A 95 5.49 9.64 -2.06
N ARG A 96 6.81 9.43 -2.19
CA ARG A 96 7.71 9.23 -1.07
C ARG A 96 8.80 10.31 -1.06
N PHE A 97 8.95 10.95 0.09
CA PHE A 97 10.05 11.88 0.36
C PHE A 97 11.01 11.23 1.37
N SER A 98 12.29 11.10 0.99
CA SER A 98 13.31 10.42 1.78
C SER A 98 14.42 11.38 2.18
N VAL A 99 14.83 11.33 3.44
CA VAL A 99 15.96 12.11 3.97
C VAL A 99 17.04 11.14 4.44
N PRO A 100 18.12 10.95 3.67
CA PRO A 100 19.24 10.13 4.09
C PRO A 100 19.92 10.75 5.32
N PHE A 101 20.17 9.94 6.34
CA PHE A 101 20.94 10.35 7.54
C PHE A 101 22.23 9.54 7.69
N GLU A 102 22.31 8.38 7.03
CA GLU A 102 23.52 7.57 6.89
C GLU A 102 23.67 7.09 5.45
N GLN A 103 24.86 6.49 5.14
CA GLN A 103 25.14 5.96 3.80
C GLN A 103 24.13 4.90 3.33
N ASN A 104 23.61 4.11 4.28
CA ASN A 104 22.72 2.99 4.03
C ASN A 104 21.35 3.14 4.73
N ALA A 105 21.05 4.30 5.32
CA ALA A 105 19.81 4.52 6.04
C ALA A 105 19.18 5.87 5.71
N ALA A 106 17.86 5.88 5.60
CA ALA A 106 17.07 7.08 5.33
C ALA A 106 15.75 7.06 6.11
N PHE A 107 15.36 8.22 6.63
CA PHE A 107 13.97 8.45 7.01
C PHE A 107 13.14 8.72 5.77
N PHE A 108 11.89 8.31 5.78
CA PHE A 108 10.97 8.69 4.70
C PHE A 108 9.58 9.05 5.21
N LEU A 109 8.94 9.94 4.48
CA LEU A 109 7.53 10.25 4.52
C LEU A 109 6.91 9.72 3.24
N ASP A 110 5.84 8.96 3.35
CA ASP A 110 5.16 8.28 2.25
C ASP A 110 3.67 8.63 2.26
N CYS A 111 3.10 8.91 1.11
CA CYS A 111 1.69 9.21 0.98
C CYS A 111 1.11 8.47 -0.23
N ARG A 112 0.14 7.61 0.04
CA ARG A 112 -0.59 6.85 -0.98
C ARG A 112 -2.00 7.39 -1.08
N ILE A 113 -2.44 7.67 -2.30
CA ILE A 113 -3.78 8.16 -2.60
C ILE A 113 -4.33 7.37 -3.78
N GLY A 114 -5.53 6.84 -3.66
CA GLY A 114 -6.13 6.04 -4.70
C GLY A 114 -7.58 5.68 -4.45
N TYR A 115 -7.99 4.60 -5.07
CA TYR A 115 -9.33 4.07 -4.97
C TYR A 115 -9.31 2.56 -4.75
N SER A 116 -10.13 2.11 -3.82
CA SER A 116 -10.32 0.68 -3.52
C SER A 116 -11.50 0.15 -4.34
N ILE A 117 -11.29 -1.00 -4.96
CA ILE A 117 -12.31 -1.70 -5.76
C ILE A 117 -12.59 -3.07 -5.15
N LEU A 118 -13.64 -3.74 -5.59
CA LEU A 118 -14.25 -4.99 -5.11
C LEU A 118 -15.19 -4.76 -3.92
N ASP A 119 -15.12 -5.61 -2.89
CA ASP A 119 -16.14 -5.71 -1.85
C ASP A 119 -16.36 -4.40 -1.05
N GLU A 120 -15.35 -3.55 -0.99
CA GLU A 120 -15.42 -2.28 -0.27
C GLU A 120 -14.83 -1.13 -1.13
N GLU A 121 -15.69 -0.52 -1.91
CA GLU A 121 -15.33 0.58 -2.79
C GLU A 121 -15.20 1.91 -2.03
N GLY A 122 -14.23 2.73 -2.42
CA GLY A 122 -14.07 4.05 -1.86
C GLY A 122 -12.68 4.65 -2.03
N VAL A 123 -12.57 5.94 -1.68
CA VAL A 123 -11.31 6.67 -1.72
C VAL A 123 -10.39 6.15 -0.63
N TYR A 124 -9.16 5.87 -1.01
CA TYR A 124 -8.09 5.36 -0.17
C TYR A 124 -7.01 6.40 -0.02
N MET A 125 -6.61 6.69 1.21
CA MET A 125 -5.48 7.56 1.52
C MET A 125 -4.69 6.98 2.68
N SER A 126 -3.36 6.90 2.55
CA SER A 126 -2.52 6.28 3.56
C SER A 126 -1.17 7.02 3.71
N PRO A 127 -1.12 8.09 4.50
CA PRO A 127 0.14 8.70 4.92
C PRO A 127 0.89 7.81 5.89
N SER A 128 2.22 7.75 5.77
CA SER A 128 3.08 7.01 6.68
C SER A 128 4.47 7.62 6.80
N ILE A 129 5.15 7.30 7.90
CA ILE A 129 6.54 7.63 8.15
C ILE A 129 7.31 6.33 8.38
N GLY A 130 8.58 6.31 8.00
CA GLY A 130 9.36 5.09 8.15
C GLY A 130 10.86 5.27 8.02
N LEU A 131 11.51 4.14 8.14
CA LEU A 131 12.95 3.97 8.01
C LEU A 131 13.23 3.00 6.87
N ARG A 132 14.20 3.33 6.06
CA ARG A 132 14.71 2.50 4.98
C ARG A 132 16.16 2.17 5.27
N PHE A 133 16.52 0.89 5.12
CA PHE A 133 17.85 0.36 5.34
C PHE A 133 18.31 -0.43 4.12
N GLY A 134 19.47 -0.12 3.62
CA GLY A 134 20.07 -0.79 2.46
C GLY A 134 20.32 0.19 1.30
N ARG A 135 21.10 -0.27 0.35
CA ARG A 135 21.59 0.56 -0.77
C ARG A 135 20.85 0.27 -2.07
N ASN A 136 20.99 -0.90 -2.62
CA ASN A 136 20.36 -1.32 -3.88
C ASN A 136 19.06 -2.04 -3.61
N THR A 137 19.14 -3.16 -2.89
CA THR A 137 17.96 -3.79 -2.29
C THR A 137 17.87 -3.30 -0.85
N ALA A 138 16.79 -2.65 -0.50
CA ALA A 138 16.61 -2.09 0.82
C ALA A 138 15.35 -2.64 1.48
N MET A 139 15.43 -2.80 2.80
CA MET A 139 14.27 -3.06 3.64
C MET A 139 13.72 -1.74 4.17
N SER A 140 12.43 -1.63 4.25
CA SER A 140 11.75 -0.49 4.85
C SER A 140 10.75 -0.92 5.91
N LEU A 141 10.68 -0.13 6.98
CA LEU A 141 9.69 -0.28 8.04
C LEU A 141 8.96 1.04 8.17
N SER A 142 7.65 1.02 8.17
CA SER A 142 6.86 2.23 8.36
C SER A 142 5.62 2.01 9.22
N VAL A 143 5.21 3.10 9.85
CA VAL A 143 3.95 3.22 10.55
C VAL A 143 3.17 4.37 9.94
N GLY A 144 1.86 4.19 9.78
CA GLY A 144 1.01 5.17 9.15
C GLY A 144 -0.42 5.09 9.63
N TYR A 145 -1.23 5.93 9.03
CA TYR A 145 -2.66 5.91 9.25
C TYR A 145 -3.34 5.80 7.89
N GLU A 146 -4.32 4.93 7.79
CA GLU A 146 -5.09 4.73 6.57
C GLU A 146 -6.50 5.24 6.76
N PHE A 147 -6.91 6.06 5.83
CA PHE A 147 -8.27 6.56 5.68
C PHE A 147 -8.93 5.86 4.51
N GLN A 148 -10.08 5.27 4.73
CA GLN A 148 -10.94 4.75 3.69
C GLN A 148 -12.30 5.41 3.80
N PHE A 149 -12.62 6.21 2.79
CA PHE A 149 -13.91 6.87 2.67
C PHE A 149 -14.83 5.98 1.83
N ARG A 150 -15.78 5.32 2.48
CA ARG A 150 -16.73 4.42 1.83
C ARG A 150 -17.96 5.19 1.37
N ASP A 151 -18.43 4.91 0.16
CA ASP A 151 -19.56 5.66 -0.40
C ASP A 151 -20.88 5.33 0.28
N ALA A 152 -21.12 4.10 0.76
CA ALA A 152 -22.27 3.75 1.58
C ALA A 152 -22.08 2.38 2.28
N ILE A 153 -22.51 2.31 3.54
CA ILE A 153 -22.73 1.04 4.25
C ILE A 153 -24.22 0.86 4.47
N TYR A 154 -24.71 -0.32 4.15
CA TYR A 154 -26.11 -0.69 4.41
C TYR A 154 -26.30 -0.89 5.92
N CYS A 155 -27.05 -0.01 6.58
CA CYS A 155 -27.23 0.00 8.04
C CYS A 155 -28.57 -0.58 8.52
N GLY A 156 -29.32 -1.31 7.71
CA GLY A 156 -30.51 -2.02 8.16
C GLY A 156 -31.80 -1.71 7.41
N HIS A 157 -32.75 -2.61 7.58
CA HIS A 157 -34.08 -2.54 7.03
C HIS A 157 -35.03 -2.02 8.12
N PHE A 158 -35.65 -0.86 7.93
CA PHE A 158 -36.72 -0.40 8.79
C PHE A 158 -38.05 -1.01 8.36
N SER A 159 -38.99 -1.16 9.33
CA SER A 159 -40.30 -1.77 9.10
C SER A 159 -41.23 -0.98 8.16
N ASP A 160 -40.83 0.20 7.72
CA ASP A 160 -41.54 1.02 6.75
C ASP A 160 -41.01 0.89 5.31
N GLY A 161 -40.09 -0.03 5.05
CA GLY A 161 -39.51 -0.27 3.73
C GLY A 161 -38.42 0.72 3.30
N THR A 162 -37.98 1.62 4.17
CA THR A 162 -36.90 2.57 3.87
C THR A 162 -35.53 1.96 4.16
N TYR A 163 -34.60 2.19 3.22
CA TYR A 163 -33.19 1.78 3.36
C TYR A 163 -32.37 2.98 3.82
N LYS A 164 -31.70 2.88 4.95
CA LYS A 164 -30.78 3.91 5.43
C LYS A 164 -29.36 3.55 5.00
N TYR A 165 -28.77 4.41 4.19
CA TYR A 165 -27.36 4.35 3.83
C TYR A 165 -26.59 5.35 4.70
N GLU A 166 -25.60 4.91 5.43
CA GLU A 166 -24.76 5.78 6.24
C GLU A 166 -23.33 5.70 5.71
N LYS A 167 -22.73 6.87 5.47
CA LYS A 167 -21.32 6.94 5.08
C LYS A 167 -20.46 6.60 6.27
N ALA A 168 -19.75 5.49 6.24
CA ALA A 168 -18.84 5.10 7.30
C ALA A 168 -17.39 5.25 6.86
N ASN A 169 -16.69 6.16 7.51
CA ASN A 169 -15.26 6.30 7.36
C ASN A 169 -14.56 5.24 8.21
N ALA A 170 -13.72 4.42 7.60
CA ALA A 170 -12.88 3.48 8.30
C ALA A 170 -11.47 4.05 8.44
N GLY A 171 -10.95 4.07 9.66
CA GLY A 171 -9.58 4.42 9.95
C GLY A 171 -8.80 3.23 10.46
N ALA A 172 -7.51 3.13 10.14
CA ALA A 172 -6.64 2.10 10.69
C ALA A 172 -5.22 2.60 10.87
N ILE A 173 -4.56 2.16 11.94
CA ILE A 173 -3.12 2.30 12.11
C ILE A 173 -2.45 1.18 11.30
N THR A 174 -1.53 1.53 10.43
CA THR A 174 -0.85 0.59 9.54
C THR A 174 0.61 0.43 9.92
N PHE A 175 1.05 -0.82 9.89
CA PHE A 175 2.47 -1.21 9.97
C PHE A 175 2.84 -1.86 8.65
N ARG A 176 3.90 -1.37 8.00
CA ARG A 176 4.36 -1.91 6.73
C ARG A 176 5.80 -2.35 6.82
N LEU A 177 6.06 -3.52 6.26
CA LEU A 177 7.38 -4.05 5.97
C LEU A 177 7.55 -4.06 4.46
N GLY A 178 8.53 -3.33 3.94
CA GLY A 178 8.78 -3.18 2.51
C GLY A 178 10.14 -3.71 2.08
N LEU A 179 10.19 -4.11 0.83
CA LEU A 179 11.40 -4.45 0.09
C LEU A 179 11.47 -3.54 -1.13
N ASP A 180 12.52 -2.71 -1.20
CA ASP A 180 12.80 -1.82 -2.33
C ASP A 180 13.84 -2.47 -3.26
N PHE A 181 13.63 -2.41 -4.58
CA PHE A 181 14.53 -2.99 -5.59
C PHE A 181 14.59 -2.15 -6.88
#